data_985c189e0d8e24ce29a407d929e53b97
#
_entry.id   985c189e0d8e24ce29a407d929e53b97
#
_cell.length_a   1.000
_cell.length_b   1.000
_cell.length_c   1.000
_cell.angle_alpha   90.00
_cell.angle_beta   90.00
_cell.angle_gamma   90.00
#
_symmetry.space_group_name_H-M   'P 1'
#
loop_
_entity.id
_entity.type
_entity.pdbx_description
1 polymer ?
#
loop_
_entity_poly.entity_id
_entity_poly.type
_entity_poly.pdbx_seq_one_letter_code
_entity_poly.pdbx_strand_id
1 'polypeptide(L)'
;MADVTQTTARRTTPAALLTRVRDRSPGLASGLLGGALAAGLGLAAFAVLVILLWISSPYPDSGPGGALHIAAALWLLAHGAELVRADTLSGVPAPVGVPPLLLLALPVWLLHRAARDAAEGGTGGDAPLVPGRTAWAGVLLGYLAVGAPAALYCAGGGLRPAWGWTAVCVPLVAGLAAGAGVRTAYGRPSGPLERVLGAVLPRGLRHLVLGPDGRPGVVARAAAAGAAVLTGGGALLLAVSLGWHGGETRQAFLRLTEGWSGWLAVLLLCVALAPNAAVWAAAYALGPGFLLGTGTQVTPLSSPPAPPLPPFPLLAAVPDTGAGTVPNWTAAALPVAAGLVAGWFVGRGAARSGPAPAPAWTRGRTAGAAVLAAVLCAAPLSVLAALAGGPLGTAALSRFGPVWWQVGAAALAWLTLVAVPTSLAVRAWRRRPSAGGPGTRLPGPGAPQDRHAPRRPEPAPPRPGDDLDEPYLLHPARGPAPDPSDLWDWDMPFGVREAITAPGEEGPAPGARE
;
A
#
# COMPACT_ATOMS: atom_id res chain seq x y z
N MET A 1 49.20 -19.43 55.18
CA MET A 1 48.01 -18.61 55.06
C MET A 1 47.71 -18.53 53.55
N ALA A 2 46.77 -19.33 53.08
CA ALA A 2 46.36 -19.37 51.69
C ALA A 2 45.04 -18.58 51.58
N ASP A 3 45.09 -17.52 50.81
CA ASP A 3 43.95 -16.62 50.54
C ASP A 3 43.09 -17.23 49.44
N VAL A 4 41.91 -17.73 49.81
CA VAL A 4 40.95 -18.34 48.89
C VAL A 4 40.07 -17.21 48.35
N THR A 5 40.43 -16.70 47.16
CA THR A 5 39.57 -15.80 46.38
C THR A 5 38.35 -16.56 45.88
N GLN A 6 37.24 -16.43 46.59
CA GLN A 6 35.94 -16.90 46.12
C GLN A 6 35.46 -16.01 44.95
N THR A 7 35.63 -16.48 43.72
CA THR A 7 34.96 -15.96 42.54
C THR A 7 33.47 -16.38 42.59
N THR A 8 32.65 -15.57 43.24
CA THR A 8 31.19 -15.69 43.14
C THR A 8 30.75 -15.36 41.73
N ALA A 9 30.57 -16.38 40.89
CA ALA A 9 29.89 -16.28 39.63
C ALA A 9 28.47 -15.73 39.85
N ARG A 10 28.30 -14.42 39.68
CA ARG A 10 26.96 -13.79 39.67
C ARG A 10 26.11 -14.45 38.58
N ARG A 11 25.32 -15.45 38.96
CA ARG A 11 24.20 -15.93 38.12
C ARG A 11 23.29 -14.73 37.92
N THR A 12 23.38 -14.15 36.72
CA THR A 12 22.42 -13.11 36.30
C THR A 12 21.03 -13.72 36.30
N THR A 13 20.19 -13.28 37.24
CA THR A 13 18.80 -13.72 37.30
C THR A 13 18.09 -13.37 35.99
N PRO A 14 17.17 -14.21 35.49
CA PRO A 14 16.39 -13.93 34.27
C PRO A 14 15.77 -12.54 34.27
N ALA A 15 15.36 -12.05 35.45
CA ALA A 15 14.83 -10.69 35.62
C ALA A 15 15.88 -9.60 35.31
N ALA A 16 17.16 -9.79 35.71
CA ALA A 16 18.24 -8.83 35.43
C ALA A 16 18.66 -8.84 33.94
N LEU A 17 18.47 -9.94 33.23
CA LEU A 17 18.66 -10.01 31.78
C LEU A 17 17.50 -9.30 31.06
N LEU A 18 16.26 -9.49 31.51
CA LEU A 18 15.08 -8.82 30.94
C LEU A 18 15.14 -7.30 31.14
N THR A 19 15.57 -6.80 32.30
CA THR A 19 15.76 -5.36 32.52
C THR A 19 16.86 -4.81 31.62
N ARG A 20 18.00 -5.49 31.48
CA ARG A 20 19.08 -5.05 30.58
C ARG A 20 18.67 -5.03 29.10
N VAL A 21 17.87 -6.00 28.66
CA VAL A 21 17.31 -6.01 27.29
C VAL A 21 16.31 -4.87 27.11
N ARG A 22 15.46 -4.62 28.11
CA ARG A 22 14.50 -3.52 28.11
C ARG A 22 15.18 -2.15 28.03
N ASP A 23 16.26 -1.95 28.80
CA ASP A 23 17.03 -0.70 28.84
C ASP A 23 17.85 -0.46 27.56
N ARG A 24 18.31 -1.56 26.90
CA ARG A 24 19.09 -1.49 25.64
C ARG A 24 18.23 -1.36 24.38
N SER A 25 16.97 -1.72 24.44
CA SER A 25 16.07 -1.72 23.30
C SER A 25 14.69 -1.21 23.71
N PRO A 26 14.55 0.10 24.00
CA PRO A 26 13.27 0.67 24.36
C PRO A 26 12.27 0.42 23.23
N GLY A 27 11.08 -0.07 23.57
CA GLY A 27 10.02 -0.39 22.60
C GLY A 27 10.07 -1.80 21.98
N LEU A 28 11.13 -2.60 22.19
CA LEU A 28 11.16 -3.97 21.68
C LEU A 28 10.05 -4.85 22.30
N ALA A 29 9.84 -4.74 23.62
CA ALA A 29 8.83 -5.53 24.32
C ALA A 29 7.41 -5.17 23.87
N SER A 30 7.11 -3.88 23.68
CA SER A 30 5.81 -3.44 23.15
C SER A 30 5.60 -3.90 21.72
N GLY A 31 6.65 -3.86 20.89
CA GLY A 31 6.61 -4.40 19.54
C GLY A 31 6.35 -5.90 19.50
N LEU A 32 7.06 -6.70 20.34
CA LEU A 32 6.85 -8.14 20.45
C LEU A 32 5.40 -8.47 20.85
N LEU A 33 4.90 -7.79 21.89
CA LEU A 33 3.53 -7.98 22.35
C LEU A 33 2.52 -7.56 21.28
N GLY A 34 2.72 -6.42 20.63
CA GLY A 34 1.87 -5.93 19.53
C GLY A 34 1.82 -6.91 18.36
N GLY A 35 2.96 -7.47 17.97
CA GLY A 35 3.05 -8.49 16.91
C GLY A 35 2.36 -9.79 17.29
N ALA A 36 2.58 -10.28 18.52
CA ALA A 36 1.92 -11.49 19.03
C ALA A 36 0.39 -11.32 19.11
N LEU A 37 -0.08 -10.16 19.60
CA LEU A 37 -1.50 -9.82 19.63
C LEU A 37 -2.10 -9.73 18.22
N ALA A 38 -1.41 -9.12 17.27
CA ALA A 38 -1.87 -9.04 15.88
C ALA A 38 -2.03 -10.45 15.26
N ALA A 39 -1.05 -11.35 15.48
CA ALA A 39 -1.14 -12.73 15.01
C ALA A 39 -2.28 -13.49 15.71
N GLY A 40 -2.36 -13.38 17.03
CA GLY A 40 -3.39 -14.04 17.86
C GLY A 40 -4.80 -13.58 17.49
N LEU A 41 -5.02 -12.27 17.32
CA LEU A 41 -6.33 -11.72 16.90
C LEU A 41 -6.71 -12.18 15.50
N GLY A 42 -5.75 -12.19 14.56
CA GLY A 42 -5.98 -12.70 13.21
C GLY A 42 -6.36 -14.18 13.22
N LEU A 43 -5.62 -15.01 13.95
CA LEU A 43 -5.90 -16.43 14.09
C LEU A 43 -7.25 -16.67 14.80
N ALA A 44 -7.54 -15.92 15.87
CA ALA A 44 -8.80 -16.01 16.60
C ALA A 44 -10.00 -15.61 15.73
N ALA A 45 -9.87 -14.58 14.89
CA ALA A 45 -10.93 -14.19 13.95
C ALA A 45 -11.27 -15.32 12.97
N PHE A 46 -10.27 -15.99 12.40
CA PHE A 46 -10.49 -17.15 11.54
C PHE A 46 -11.03 -18.35 12.32
N ALA A 47 -10.56 -18.58 13.55
CA ALA A 47 -11.07 -19.65 14.40
C ALA A 47 -12.56 -19.44 14.72
N VAL A 48 -12.96 -18.24 15.11
CA VAL A 48 -14.38 -17.92 15.37
C VAL A 48 -15.21 -18.12 14.11
N LEU A 49 -14.76 -17.63 12.96
CA LEU A 49 -15.46 -17.80 11.69
C LEU A 49 -15.66 -19.29 11.37
N VAL A 50 -14.60 -20.09 11.42
CA VAL A 50 -14.65 -21.51 11.07
C VAL A 50 -15.47 -22.30 12.08
N ILE A 51 -15.36 -22.01 13.39
CA ILE A 51 -16.15 -22.68 14.44
C ILE A 51 -17.64 -22.34 14.27
N LEU A 52 -18.00 -21.10 13.97
CA LEU A 52 -19.40 -20.72 13.71
C LEU A 52 -19.97 -21.47 12.50
N LEU A 53 -19.21 -21.58 11.42
CA LEU A 53 -19.61 -22.35 10.23
C LEU A 53 -19.70 -23.85 10.55
N TRP A 54 -18.78 -24.39 11.35
CA TRP A 54 -18.77 -25.78 11.76
C TRP A 54 -19.98 -26.14 12.64
N ILE A 55 -20.31 -25.31 13.67
CA ILE A 55 -21.49 -25.52 14.53
C ILE A 55 -22.78 -25.42 13.70
N SER A 56 -22.81 -24.54 12.69
CA SER A 56 -23.97 -24.36 11.83
C SER A 56 -24.12 -25.50 10.80
N SER A 57 -23.10 -26.33 10.61
CA SER A 57 -23.13 -27.44 9.68
C SER A 57 -24.05 -28.56 10.21
N PRO A 58 -24.94 -29.14 9.35
CA PRO A 58 -25.79 -30.24 9.75
C PRO A 58 -25.02 -31.54 10.07
N TYR A 59 -23.77 -31.65 9.61
CA TYR A 59 -22.91 -32.83 9.78
C TYR A 59 -21.50 -32.41 10.26
N PRO A 60 -21.31 -32.10 11.55
CA PRO A 60 -20.02 -31.66 12.08
C PRO A 60 -19.04 -32.82 12.33
N ASP A 61 -18.69 -33.60 11.29
CA ASP A 61 -17.94 -34.84 11.40
C ASP A 61 -16.49 -34.70 11.86
N SER A 62 -15.88 -33.48 11.66
CA SER A 62 -14.46 -33.28 11.94
C SER A 62 -14.11 -32.95 13.39
N GLY A 63 -15.12 -32.73 14.24
CA GLY A 63 -14.92 -32.25 15.62
C GLY A 63 -14.30 -30.85 15.73
N PRO A 64 -14.27 -30.27 16.94
CA PRO A 64 -13.74 -28.91 17.15
C PRO A 64 -12.25 -28.80 16.82
N GLY A 65 -11.46 -29.84 17.03
CA GLY A 65 -10.04 -29.91 16.66
C GLY A 65 -9.84 -29.78 15.15
N GLY A 66 -10.65 -30.46 14.34
CA GLY A 66 -10.63 -30.35 12.89
C GLY A 66 -10.96 -28.93 12.42
N ALA A 67 -11.96 -28.28 13.03
CA ALA A 67 -12.30 -26.88 12.73
C ALA A 67 -11.12 -25.94 13.02
N LEU A 68 -10.40 -26.13 14.13
CA LEU A 68 -9.23 -25.32 14.46
C LEU A 68 -8.06 -25.56 13.49
N HIS A 69 -7.83 -26.79 13.01
CA HIS A 69 -6.85 -27.05 11.95
C HIS A 69 -7.18 -26.31 10.66
N ILE A 70 -8.48 -26.28 10.27
CA ILE A 70 -8.95 -25.52 9.10
C ILE A 70 -8.74 -24.01 9.32
N ALA A 71 -9.01 -23.50 10.52
CA ALA A 71 -8.77 -22.08 10.83
C ALA A 71 -7.29 -21.70 10.71
N ALA A 72 -6.37 -22.52 11.22
CA ALA A 72 -4.94 -22.35 11.07
C ALA A 72 -4.50 -22.43 9.60
N ALA A 73 -5.05 -23.38 8.84
CA ALA A 73 -4.81 -23.50 7.40
C ALA A 73 -5.29 -22.26 6.63
N LEU A 74 -6.49 -21.76 6.94
CA LEU A 74 -7.05 -20.55 6.33
C LEU A 74 -6.22 -19.31 6.66
N TRP A 75 -5.72 -19.22 7.90
CA TRP A 75 -4.82 -18.14 8.31
C TRP A 75 -3.51 -18.17 7.51
N LEU A 76 -2.89 -19.34 7.30
CA LEU A 76 -1.69 -19.47 6.47
C LEU A 76 -1.99 -19.14 5.01
N LEU A 77 -3.10 -19.64 4.46
CA LEU A 77 -3.52 -19.34 3.09
C LEU A 77 -3.77 -17.84 2.88
N ALA A 78 -4.32 -17.16 3.89
CA ALA A 78 -4.52 -15.70 3.87
C ALA A 78 -3.20 -14.92 3.74
N HIS A 79 -2.06 -15.50 4.12
CA HIS A 79 -0.73 -14.91 3.88
C HIS A 79 -0.13 -15.28 2.52
N GLY A 80 -0.86 -15.99 1.67
CA GLY A 80 -0.36 -16.49 0.40
C GLY A 80 0.50 -17.75 0.51
N ALA A 81 0.53 -18.41 1.68
CA ALA A 81 1.21 -19.67 1.84
C ALA A 81 0.40 -20.78 1.18
N GLU A 82 1.05 -21.56 0.33
CA GLU A 82 0.44 -22.73 -0.30
C GLU A 82 0.23 -23.84 0.74
N LEU A 83 -0.91 -24.52 0.63
CA LEU A 83 -1.25 -25.69 1.44
C LEU A 83 -1.24 -26.94 0.57
N VAL A 84 -1.03 -28.08 1.19
CA VAL A 84 -1.07 -29.39 0.54
C VAL A 84 -2.14 -30.24 1.21
N ARG A 85 -3.14 -30.63 0.42
CA ARG A 85 -4.13 -31.62 0.86
C ARG A 85 -3.50 -33.01 0.81
N ALA A 86 -3.37 -33.66 1.97
CA ALA A 86 -2.81 -35.01 2.08
C ALA A 86 -3.81 -36.07 1.64
N ASP A 87 -5.07 -35.90 2.04
CA ASP A 87 -6.13 -36.89 1.80
C ASP A 87 -6.85 -36.58 0.50
N THR A 88 -6.46 -37.24 -0.58
CA THR A 88 -7.07 -37.12 -1.91
C THR A 88 -7.54 -38.50 -2.38
N LEU A 89 -8.59 -38.52 -3.20
CA LEU A 89 -9.11 -39.79 -3.78
C LEU A 89 -8.08 -40.51 -4.65
N SER A 90 -7.13 -39.79 -5.20
CA SER A 90 -6.04 -40.36 -6.01
C SER A 90 -4.84 -40.84 -5.20
N GLY A 91 -4.81 -40.59 -3.89
CA GLY A 91 -3.65 -40.84 -3.02
C GLY A 91 -2.44 -39.91 -3.29
N VAL A 92 -2.50 -39.02 -4.28
CA VAL A 92 -1.45 -38.07 -4.59
C VAL A 92 -1.75 -36.73 -3.88
N PRO A 93 -0.85 -36.22 -3.03
CA PRO A 93 -1.06 -34.93 -2.39
C PRO A 93 -1.33 -33.81 -3.41
N ALA A 94 -2.34 -32.99 -3.15
CA ALA A 94 -2.77 -31.95 -4.07
C ALA A 94 -2.53 -30.54 -3.48
N PRO A 95 -1.82 -29.64 -4.18
CA PRO A 95 -1.59 -28.28 -3.72
C PRO A 95 -2.88 -27.45 -3.78
N VAL A 96 -3.04 -26.54 -2.79
CA VAL A 96 -4.09 -25.52 -2.71
C VAL A 96 -3.40 -24.18 -2.46
N GLY A 97 -3.26 -23.41 -3.52
CA GLY A 97 -2.43 -22.21 -3.49
C GLY A 97 -3.10 -20.93 -4.02
N VAL A 98 -4.45 -20.88 -4.08
CA VAL A 98 -5.18 -19.65 -4.41
C VAL A 98 -5.60 -18.95 -3.12
N PRO A 99 -4.86 -17.93 -2.66
CA PRO A 99 -5.22 -17.20 -1.46
C PRO A 99 -6.41 -16.27 -1.73
N PRO A 100 -7.47 -16.29 -0.90
CA PRO A 100 -8.52 -15.28 -1.00
C PRO A 100 -7.98 -13.92 -0.57
N LEU A 101 -7.85 -12.98 -1.52
CA LEU A 101 -7.20 -11.67 -1.31
C LEU A 101 -7.89 -10.81 -0.25
N LEU A 102 -9.21 -10.97 -0.07
CA LEU A 102 -9.91 -10.25 0.98
C LEU A 102 -9.45 -10.68 2.37
N LEU A 103 -9.14 -11.96 2.55
CA LEU A 103 -8.67 -12.48 3.84
C LEU A 103 -7.26 -11.97 4.18
N LEU A 104 -6.42 -11.67 3.18
CA LEU A 104 -5.11 -11.04 3.37
C LEU A 104 -5.23 -9.63 4.00
N ALA A 105 -6.34 -8.94 3.77
CA ALA A 105 -6.52 -7.59 4.30
C ALA A 105 -6.49 -7.54 5.83
N LEU A 106 -7.01 -8.57 6.51
CA LEU A 106 -7.05 -8.63 7.98
C LEU A 106 -5.65 -8.69 8.61
N PRO A 107 -4.77 -9.66 8.28
CA PRO A 107 -3.42 -9.68 8.85
C PRO A 107 -2.59 -8.46 8.46
N VAL A 108 -2.72 -7.94 7.24
CA VAL A 108 -2.02 -6.73 6.80
C VAL A 108 -2.46 -5.53 7.62
N TRP A 109 -3.75 -5.36 7.86
CA TRP A 109 -4.29 -4.26 8.67
C TRP A 109 -3.85 -4.35 10.14
N LEU A 110 -3.93 -5.55 10.75
CA LEU A 110 -3.52 -5.78 12.14
C LEU A 110 -2.02 -5.50 12.33
N LEU A 111 -1.18 -6.03 11.43
CA LEU A 111 0.27 -5.81 11.46
C LEU A 111 0.64 -4.34 11.25
N HIS A 112 0.01 -3.68 10.26
CA HIS A 112 0.23 -2.26 10.01
C HIS A 112 -0.10 -1.44 11.24
N ARG A 113 -1.24 -1.70 11.89
CA ARG A 113 -1.66 -1.00 13.10
C ARG A 113 -0.72 -1.28 14.27
N ALA A 114 -0.42 -2.55 14.56
CA ALA A 114 0.49 -2.93 15.63
C ALA A 114 1.89 -2.30 15.48
N ALA A 115 2.41 -2.24 14.25
CA ALA A 115 3.71 -1.65 13.98
C ALA A 115 3.69 -0.12 14.09
N ARG A 116 2.60 0.51 13.71
CA ARG A 116 2.39 1.94 13.91
C ARG A 116 2.33 2.28 15.39
N ASP A 117 1.48 1.59 16.16
CA ASP A 117 1.31 1.80 17.60
C ASP A 117 2.63 1.53 18.36
N ALA A 118 3.40 0.49 17.97
CA ALA A 118 4.71 0.20 18.53
C ALA A 118 5.77 1.28 18.24
N ALA A 119 5.69 1.94 17.09
CA ALA A 119 6.60 3.02 16.71
C ALA A 119 6.24 4.35 17.39
N GLU A 120 4.95 4.61 17.66
CA GLU A 120 4.48 5.81 18.37
C GLU A 120 4.81 5.80 19.88
N GLY A 121 5.28 4.68 20.44
CA GLY A 121 5.93 4.61 21.76
C GLY A 121 5.03 4.69 23.00
N GLY A 122 3.70 4.72 22.88
CA GLY A 122 2.76 4.74 24.02
C GLY A 122 1.69 5.82 23.94
N THR A 123 0.80 5.84 24.93
CA THR A 123 -0.43 6.66 24.98
C THR A 123 -0.22 8.14 25.33
N GLY A 124 1.01 8.63 25.49
CA GLY A 124 1.32 10.03 25.78
C GLY A 124 1.84 10.74 24.53
N GLY A 125 1.14 11.79 24.09
CA GLY A 125 1.47 12.55 22.85
C GLY A 125 2.88 13.16 22.79
N ASP A 126 3.64 13.19 23.90
CA ASP A 126 5.01 13.71 24.02
C ASP A 126 6.08 12.62 24.13
N ALA A 127 5.69 11.32 24.05
CA ALA A 127 6.68 10.25 24.12
C ALA A 127 7.55 10.23 22.83
N PRO A 128 8.89 10.12 22.97
CA PRO A 128 9.76 10.05 21.80
C PRO A 128 9.45 8.79 20.99
N LEU A 129 9.47 8.90 19.66
CA LEU A 129 9.27 7.77 18.76
C LEU A 129 10.30 6.67 19.04
N VAL A 130 9.82 5.43 19.11
CA VAL A 130 10.69 4.25 19.23
C VAL A 130 11.49 4.09 17.92
N PRO A 131 12.81 3.75 17.97
CA PRO A 131 13.57 3.53 16.75
C PRO A 131 12.86 2.56 15.79
N GLY A 132 12.63 2.99 14.55
CA GLY A 132 11.78 2.27 13.60
C GLY A 132 12.22 0.82 13.34
N ARG A 133 13.54 0.55 13.38
CA ARG A 133 14.10 -0.81 13.26
C ARG A 133 13.70 -1.70 14.44
N THR A 134 13.69 -1.14 15.66
CA THR A 134 13.32 -1.85 16.87
C THR A 134 11.82 -2.16 16.88
N ALA A 135 10.96 -1.19 16.55
CA ALA A 135 9.53 -1.39 16.43
C ALA A 135 9.20 -2.43 15.35
N TRP A 136 9.80 -2.31 14.17
CA TRP A 136 9.62 -3.25 13.07
C TRP A 136 10.06 -4.68 13.45
N ALA A 137 11.27 -4.84 13.99
CA ALA A 137 11.80 -6.15 14.36
C ALA A 137 10.99 -6.77 15.51
N GLY A 138 10.59 -5.97 16.51
CA GLY A 138 9.74 -6.43 17.61
C GLY A 138 8.42 -6.99 17.11
N VAL A 139 7.69 -6.24 16.29
CA VAL A 139 6.40 -6.68 15.73
C VAL A 139 6.57 -7.92 14.85
N LEU A 140 7.59 -7.96 13.98
CA LEU A 140 7.85 -9.11 13.13
C LEU A 140 8.14 -10.36 13.97
N LEU A 141 9.03 -10.27 14.94
CA LEU A 141 9.39 -11.41 15.80
C LEU A 141 8.21 -11.87 16.64
N GLY A 142 7.43 -10.95 17.22
CA GLY A 142 6.23 -11.26 17.99
C GLY A 142 5.17 -11.96 17.13
N TYR A 143 4.97 -11.51 15.90
CA TYR A 143 4.06 -12.12 14.96
C TYR A 143 4.49 -13.55 14.58
N LEU A 144 5.76 -13.75 14.28
CA LEU A 144 6.31 -15.05 13.92
C LEU A 144 6.34 -16.02 15.09
N ALA A 145 6.49 -15.52 16.32
CA ALA A 145 6.43 -16.35 17.53
C ALA A 145 5.06 -17.03 17.73
N VAL A 146 3.98 -16.43 17.24
CA VAL A 146 2.64 -17.04 17.20
C VAL A 146 2.42 -17.79 15.90
N GLY A 147 2.91 -17.25 14.78
CA GLY A 147 2.72 -17.84 13.46
C GLY A 147 3.41 -19.19 13.27
N ALA A 148 4.60 -19.39 13.86
CA ALA A 148 5.32 -20.65 13.76
C ALA A 148 4.59 -21.80 14.50
N PRO A 149 4.14 -21.67 15.76
CA PRO A 149 3.27 -22.66 16.40
C PRO A 149 1.96 -22.93 15.64
N ALA A 150 1.33 -21.87 15.07
CA ALA A 150 0.13 -22.04 14.25
C ALA A 150 0.39 -22.88 12.98
N ALA A 151 1.53 -22.69 12.32
CA ALA A 151 1.94 -23.49 11.18
C ALA A 151 2.24 -24.95 11.56
N LEU A 152 2.90 -25.16 12.70
CA LEU A 152 3.13 -26.50 13.25
C LEU A 152 1.82 -27.20 13.61
N TYR A 153 0.90 -26.49 14.23
CA TYR A 153 -0.44 -27.04 14.53
C TYR A 153 -1.19 -27.40 13.24
N CYS A 154 -1.16 -26.53 12.23
CA CYS A 154 -1.77 -26.80 10.93
C CYS A 154 -1.24 -28.11 10.28
N ALA A 155 0.04 -28.42 10.47
CA ALA A 155 0.66 -29.63 9.90
C ALA A 155 0.06 -30.95 10.40
N GLY A 156 -0.64 -30.94 11.53
CA GLY A 156 -1.37 -32.10 12.07
C GLY A 156 -2.74 -32.34 11.41
N GLY A 157 -3.21 -31.42 10.57
CA GLY A 157 -4.51 -31.53 9.89
C GLY A 157 -4.44 -32.16 8.51
N GLY A 158 -5.59 -32.27 7.84
CA GLY A 158 -5.72 -32.77 6.45
C GLY A 158 -5.17 -31.80 5.40
N LEU A 159 -5.09 -30.49 5.74
CA LEU A 159 -4.43 -29.43 4.95
C LEU A 159 -3.12 -29.08 5.63
N ARG A 160 -1.99 -29.43 5.02
CA ARG A 160 -0.66 -29.23 5.58
C ARG A 160 0.03 -28.04 4.93
N PRO A 161 0.86 -27.26 5.68
CA PRO A 161 1.59 -26.15 5.09
C PRO A 161 2.69 -26.64 4.12
N ALA A 162 2.79 -26.03 2.96
CA ALA A 162 3.98 -26.15 2.12
C ALA A 162 5.08 -25.30 2.77
N TRP A 163 6.00 -25.94 3.51
CA TRP A 163 6.97 -25.29 4.38
C TRP A 163 7.81 -24.21 3.68
N GLY A 164 8.23 -24.46 2.43
CA GLY A 164 8.99 -23.49 1.64
C GLY A 164 8.21 -22.19 1.42
N TRP A 165 6.97 -22.29 0.99
CA TRP A 165 6.08 -21.14 0.79
C TRP A 165 5.71 -20.47 2.11
N THR A 166 5.42 -21.23 3.13
CA THR A 166 5.08 -20.71 4.47
C THR A 166 6.23 -19.90 5.05
N ALA A 167 7.47 -20.41 4.97
CA ALA A 167 8.67 -19.76 5.46
C ALA A 167 9.01 -18.46 4.71
N VAL A 168 8.51 -18.27 3.50
CA VAL A 168 8.72 -17.05 2.71
C VAL A 168 7.54 -16.10 2.85
N CYS A 169 6.31 -16.58 2.60
CA CYS A 169 5.14 -15.70 2.49
C CYS A 169 4.76 -15.06 3.83
N VAL A 170 4.75 -15.82 4.92
CA VAL A 170 4.34 -15.27 6.23
C VAL A 170 5.31 -14.17 6.71
N PRO A 171 6.65 -14.37 6.73
CA PRO A 171 7.57 -13.30 7.10
C PRO A 171 7.56 -12.12 6.11
N LEU A 172 7.37 -12.38 4.82
CA LEU A 172 7.32 -11.33 3.80
C LEU A 172 6.11 -10.41 4.01
N VAL A 173 4.92 -10.98 4.15
CA VAL A 173 3.69 -10.22 4.43
C VAL A 173 3.81 -9.46 5.74
N ALA A 174 4.28 -10.14 6.80
CA ALA A 174 4.46 -9.51 8.10
C ALA A 174 5.49 -8.37 8.05
N GLY A 175 6.63 -8.58 7.39
CA GLY A 175 7.68 -7.58 7.26
C GLY A 175 7.25 -6.36 6.45
N LEU A 176 6.55 -6.56 5.33
CA LEU A 176 6.05 -5.48 4.48
C LEU A 176 4.95 -4.68 5.19
N ALA A 177 3.98 -5.36 5.82
CA ALA A 177 2.89 -4.70 6.53
C ALA A 177 3.40 -3.92 7.76
N ALA A 178 4.29 -4.52 8.55
CA ALA A 178 4.94 -3.84 9.67
C ALA A 178 5.81 -2.66 9.21
N GLY A 179 6.56 -2.81 8.12
CA GLY A 179 7.35 -1.72 7.53
C GLY A 179 6.49 -0.55 7.07
N ALA A 180 5.33 -0.84 6.46
CA ALA A 180 4.35 0.19 6.09
C ALA A 180 3.78 0.90 7.33
N GLY A 181 3.48 0.16 8.42
CA GLY A 181 3.00 0.70 9.69
C GLY A 181 4.00 1.66 10.33
N VAL A 182 5.25 1.21 10.49
CA VAL A 182 6.33 2.07 11.01
C VAL A 182 6.50 3.32 10.14
N ARG A 183 6.54 3.17 8.80
CA ARG A 183 6.67 4.31 7.89
C ARG A 183 5.54 5.34 8.05
N THR A 184 4.32 4.89 8.33
CA THR A 184 3.19 5.81 8.57
C THR A 184 3.31 6.55 9.90
N ALA A 185 3.82 5.91 10.97
CA ALA A 185 4.10 6.53 12.25
C ALA A 185 5.12 7.67 12.14
N TYR A 186 6.13 7.50 11.30
CA TYR A 186 7.15 8.54 11.02
C TYR A 186 6.71 9.61 9.99
N GLY A 187 5.42 9.80 9.75
CA GLY A 187 4.94 10.82 8.82
C GLY A 187 5.26 10.53 7.35
N ARG A 188 5.53 9.28 6.99
CA ARG A 188 5.86 8.81 5.63
C ARG A 188 7.13 9.45 5.05
N PRO A 189 8.28 9.37 5.72
CA PRO A 189 9.51 9.96 5.22
C PRO A 189 9.83 9.44 3.82
N SER A 190 10.19 10.35 2.91
CA SER A 190 10.52 10.00 1.51
C SER A 190 11.91 9.39 1.36
N GLY A 191 12.84 9.70 2.26
CA GLY A 191 14.24 9.33 2.16
C GLY A 191 14.54 7.82 2.01
N PRO A 192 13.90 6.87 2.73
CA PRO A 192 14.07 5.45 2.48
C PRO A 192 13.55 5.02 1.11
N LEU A 193 12.40 5.56 0.69
CA LEU A 193 11.82 5.28 -0.62
C LEU A 193 12.69 5.85 -1.73
N GLU A 194 13.23 7.04 -1.57
CA GLU A 194 14.17 7.68 -2.50
C GLU A 194 15.45 6.88 -2.66
N ARG A 195 16.00 6.32 -1.57
CA ARG A 195 17.17 5.43 -1.63
C ARG A 195 16.88 4.14 -2.42
N VAL A 196 15.75 3.49 -2.15
CA VAL A 196 15.35 2.29 -2.89
C VAL A 196 15.07 2.62 -4.36
N LEU A 197 14.31 3.66 -4.64
CA LEU A 197 14.08 4.13 -6.01
C LEU A 197 15.38 4.54 -6.70
N GLY A 198 16.29 5.20 -5.98
CA GLY A 198 17.62 5.54 -6.47
C GLY A 198 18.49 4.31 -6.79
N ALA A 199 18.32 3.21 -6.07
CA ALA A 199 19.03 1.95 -6.34
C ALA A 199 18.44 1.17 -7.52
N VAL A 200 17.10 1.14 -7.61
CA VAL A 200 16.36 0.30 -8.58
C VAL A 200 16.14 1.03 -9.91
N LEU A 201 15.92 2.37 -9.89
CA LEU A 201 15.64 3.11 -11.13
C LEU A 201 16.90 3.28 -11.99
N PRO A 202 16.79 3.08 -13.31
CA PRO A 202 17.84 3.46 -14.26
C PRO A 202 18.21 4.95 -14.13
N ARG A 203 19.47 5.28 -14.36
CA ARG A 203 20.00 6.65 -14.20
C ARG A 203 19.14 7.71 -14.92
N GLY A 204 18.61 7.40 -16.11
CA GLY A 204 17.77 8.30 -16.89
C GLY A 204 16.40 8.62 -16.24
N LEU A 205 15.87 7.75 -15.38
CA LEU A 205 14.58 7.96 -14.69
C LEU A 205 14.74 8.58 -13.30
N ARG A 206 15.96 8.55 -12.72
CA ARG A 206 16.22 9.12 -11.38
C ARG A 206 15.92 10.61 -11.33
N HIS A 207 16.34 11.38 -12.35
CA HIS A 207 16.09 12.83 -12.39
C HIS A 207 14.60 13.20 -12.44
N LEU A 208 13.74 12.26 -12.92
CA LEU A 208 12.29 12.50 -12.97
C LEU A 208 11.65 12.49 -11.57
N VAL A 209 12.21 11.69 -10.67
CA VAL A 209 11.67 11.45 -9.33
C VAL A 209 12.46 12.20 -8.25
N LEU A 210 13.80 12.15 -8.34
CA LEU A 210 14.73 12.63 -7.31
C LEU A 210 15.39 13.94 -7.69
N GLY A 211 15.17 14.48 -8.89
CA GLY A 211 15.72 15.76 -9.32
C GLY A 211 15.08 16.95 -8.58
N PRO A 212 15.74 18.12 -8.53
CA PRO A 212 15.29 19.31 -7.80
C PRO A 212 13.88 19.78 -8.19
N ASP A 213 13.47 19.50 -9.43
CA ASP A 213 12.09 19.74 -9.89
C ASP A 213 11.24 18.47 -9.87
N GLY A 214 11.67 17.41 -9.19
CA GLY A 214 10.97 16.14 -9.08
C GLY A 214 9.61 16.34 -8.40
N ARG A 215 8.58 15.75 -8.98
CA ARG A 215 7.24 15.72 -8.39
C ARG A 215 6.79 14.27 -8.24
N PRO A 216 7.42 13.50 -7.34
CA PRO A 216 7.12 12.07 -7.16
C PRO A 216 5.65 11.84 -6.83
N GLY A 217 5.01 12.77 -6.11
CA GLY A 217 3.59 12.72 -5.80
C GLY A 217 2.66 12.80 -7.02
N VAL A 218 3.09 13.39 -8.15
CA VAL A 218 2.31 13.40 -9.40
C VAL A 218 2.34 12.01 -10.03
N VAL A 219 3.52 11.41 -10.12
CA VAL A 219 3.71 10.07 -10.70
C VAL A 219 3.00 9.02 -9.85
N ALA A 220 3.15 9.09 -8.52
CA ALA A 220 2.50 8.15 -7.60
C ALA A 220 0.96 8.26 -7.68
N ARG A 221 0.41 9.48 -7.73
CA ARG A 221 -1.04 9.66 -7.91
C ARG A 221 -1.55 9.15 -9.25
N ALA A 222 -0.79 9.38 -10.33
CA ALA A 222 -1.14 8.87 -11.65
C ALA A 222 -1.15 7.34 -11.67
N ALA A 223 -0.13 6.70 -11.09
CA ALA A 223 -0.05 5.25 -10.97
C ALA A 223 -1.18 4.67 -10.12
N ALA A 224 -1.46 5.28 -8.96
CA ALA A 224 -2.54 4.86 -8.08
C ALA A 224 -3.93 5.01 -8.75
N ALA A 225 -4.15 6.11 -9.48
CA ALA A 225 -5.38 6.32 -10.23
C ALA A 225 -5.55 5.30 -11.36
N GLY A 226 -4.49 5.00 -12.13
CA GLY A 226 -4.50 3.96 -13.14
C GLY A 226 -4.79 2.57 -12.57
N ALA A 227 -4.14 2.22 -11.45
CA ALA A 227 -4.37 0.96 -10.76
C ALA A 227 -5.81 0.86 -10.21
N ALA A 228 -6.33 1.94 -9.63
CA ALA A 228 -7.71 1.98 -9.13
C ALA A 228 -8.74 1.81 -10.27
N VAL A 229 -8.50 2.42 -11.44
CA VAL A 229 -9.37 2.22 -12.60
C VAL A 229 -9.30 0.78 -13.09
N LEU A 230 -8.13 0.16 -13.17
CA LEU A 230 -7.98 -1.24 -13.61
C LEU A 230 -8.64 -2.22 -12.63
N THR A 231 -8.38 -2.09 -11.33
CA THR A 231 -8.96 -2.99 -10.32
C THR A 231 -10.44 -2.75 -10.11
N GLY A 232 -10.86 -1.48 -10.00
CA GLY A 232 -12.27 -1.10 -9.86
C GLY A 232 -13.09 -1.41 -11.10
N GLY A 233 -12.53 -1.18 -12.29
CA GLY A 233 -13.14 -1.57 -13.56
C GLY A 233 -13.22 -3.08 -13.73
N GLY A 234 -12.21 -3.83 -13.26
CA GLY A 234 -12.28 -5.29 -13.19
C GLY A 234 -13.41 -5.78 -12.28
N ALA A 235 -13.58 -5.14 -11.11
CA ALA A 235 -14.71 -5.44 -10.22
C ALA A 235 -16.06 -5.11 -10.88
N LEU A 236 -16.14 -4.01 -11.61
CA LEU A 236 -17.34 -3.63 -12.36
C LEU A 236 -17.64 -4.65 -13.47
N LEU A 237 -16.64 -5.06 -14.26
CA LEU A 237 -16.80 -6.10 -15.28
C LEU A 237 -17.30 -7.41 -14.68
N LEU A 238 -16.74 -7.82 -13.53
CA LEU A 238 -17.19 -8.98 -12.78
C LEU A 238 -18.67 -8.84 -12.38
N ALA A 239 -19.04 -7.70 -11.79
CA ALA A 239 -20.43 -7.45 -11.36
C ALA A 239 -21.41 -7.46 -12.53
N VAL A 240 -21.04 -6.86 -13.66
CA VAL A 240 -21.86 -6.86 -14.88
C VAL A 240 -22.01 -8.27 -15.43
N SER A 241 -20.91 -9.05 -15.48
CA SER A 241 -20.96 -10.43 -15.97
C SER A 241 -21.80 -11.34 -15.06
N LEU A 242 -21.64 -11.25 -13.73
CA LEU A 242 -22.48 -12.00 -12.78
C LEU A 242 -23.96 -11.60 -12.88
N GLY A 243 -24.26 -10.33 -13.11
CA GLY A 243 -25.62 -9.85 -13.34
C GLY A 243 -26.21 -10.42 -14.63
N TRP A 244 -25.42 -10.45 -15.70
CA TRP A 244 -25.83 -11.01 -17.00
C TRP A 244 -26.11 -12.50 -16.91
N HIS A 245 -25.25 -13.26 -16.21
CA HIS A 245 -25.37 -14.71 -15.98
C HIS A 245 -26.03 -15.03 -14.63
N GLY A 246 -26.94 -14.17 -14.15
CA GLY A 246 -27.57 -14.28 -12.83
C GLY A 246 -28.33 -15.60 -12.62
N GLY A 247 -28.94 -16.12 -13.67
CA GLY A 247 -29.62 -17.43 -13.66
C GLY A 247 -28.65 -18.60 -13.39
N GLU A 248 -27.51 -18.60 -14.07
CA GLU A 248 -26.47 -19.62 -13.92
C GLU A 248 -25.76 -19.48 -12.57
N THR A 249 -25.47 -18.27 -12.13
CA THR A 249 -24.90 -17.97 -10.81
C THR A 249 -25.79 -18.53 -9.71
N ARG A 250 -27.12 -18.31 -9.80
CA ARG A 250 -28.09 -18.86 -8.85
C ARG A 250 -28.13 -20.38 -8.89
N GLN A 251 -28.15 -20.98 -10.08
CA GLN A 251 -28.15 -22.45 -10.23
C GLN A 251 -26.85 -23.06 -9.67
N ALA A 252 -25.69 -22.47 -9.95
CA ALA A 252 -24.42 -22.89 -9.38
C ALA A 252 -24.44 -22.87 -7.85
N PHE A 253 -25.02 -21.82 -7.28
CA PHE A 253 -25.19 -21.67 -5.84
C PHE A 253 -26.08 -22.75 -5.23
N LEU A 254 -27.21 -23.05 -5.86
CA LEU A 254 -28.17 -24.08 -5.39
C LEU A 254 -27.65 -25.50 -5.56
N ARG A 255 -26.76 -25.76 -6.53
CA ARG A 255 -26.16 -27.09 -6.73
C ARG A 255 -25.06 -27.43 -5.74
N LEU A 256 -24.42 -26.41 -5.11
CA LEU A 256 -23.32 -26.65 -4.16
C LEU A 256 -23.82 -27.08 -2.78
N THR A 257 -25.00 -26.63 -2.38
CA THR A 257 -25.50 -26.88 -1.02
C THR A 257 -27.01 -26.68 -0.93
N GLU A 258 -27.65 -27.50 -0.12
CA GLU A 258 -29.10 -27.48 0.13
C GLU A 258 -29.48 -26.72 1.41
N GLY A 259 -28.49 -26.52 2.33
CA GLY A 259 -28.73 -25.89 3.63
C GLY A 259 -28.35 -24.44 3.67
N TRP A 260 -29.02 -23.63 4.50
CA TRP A 260 -28.75 -22.21 4.67
C TRP A 260 -27.32 -21.93 5.18
N SER A 261 -26.77 -22.79 6.04
CA SER A 261 -25.39 -22.68 6.55
C SER A 261 -24.35 -22.88 5.43
N GLY A 262 -24.62 -23.82 4.54
CA GLY A 262 -23.80 -24.02 3.35
C GLY A 262 -23.88 -22.84 2.40
N TRP A 263 -25.06 -22.23 2.22
CA TRP A 263 -25.22 -21.02 1.43
C TRP A 263 -24.40 -19.86 1.99
N LEU A 264 -24.44 -19.69 3.32
CA LEU A 264 -23.63 -18.66 3.98
C LEU A 264 -22.13 -18.92 3.76
N ALA A 265 -21.67 -20.17 3.88
CA ALA A 265 -20.27 -20.52 3.66
C ALA A 265 -19.82 -20.24 2.21
N VAL A 266 -20.64 -20.63 1.22
CA VAL A 266 -20.36 -20.35 -0.20
C VAL A 266 -20.38 -18.84 -0.47
N LEU A 267 -21.33 -18.10 0.10
CA LEU A 267 -21.38 -16.64 -0.04
C LEU A 267 -20.13 -15.97 0.55
N LEU A 268 -19.72 -16.36 1.75
CA LEU A 268 -18.51 -15.82 2.38
C LEU A 268 -17.25 -16.14 1.57
N LEU A 269 -17.19 -17.34 0.99
CA LEU A 269 -16.09 -17.72 0.10
C LEU A 269 -16.12 -16.90 -1.20
N CYS A 270 -17.27 -16.66 -1.80
CA CYS A 270 -17.42 -15.78 -2.96
C CYS A 270 -16.97 -14.35 -2.63
N VAL A 271 -17.38 -13.80 -1.49
CA VAL A 271 -16.96 -12.47 -1.03
C VAL A 271 -15.44 -12.44 -0.79
N ALA A 272 -14.88 -13.46 -0.16
CA ALA A 272 -13.44 -13.57 0.10
C ALA A 272 -12.62 -13.62 -1.21
N LEU A 273 -13.14 -14.25 -2.26
CA LEU A 273 -12.52 -14.38 -3.59
C LEU A 273 -12.93 -13.27 -4.58
N ALA A 274 -13.88 -12.40 -4.24
CA ALA A 274 -14.30 -11.32 -5.14
C ALA A 274 -13.15 -10.41 -5.59
N PRO A 275 -12.17 -10.02 -4.75
CA PRO A 275 -11.00 -9.28 -5.21
C PRO A 275 -10.12 -10.08 -6.18
N ASN A 276 -10.00 -11.40 -6.00
CA ASN A 276 -9.29 -12.27 -6.96
C ASN A 276 -9.98 -12.23 -8.32
N ALA A 277 -11.30 -12.43 -8.34
CA ALA A 277 -12.09 -12.40 -9.58
C ALA A 277 -12.06 -11.02 -10.25
N ALA A 278 -12.02 -9.93 -9.48
CA ALA A 278 -11.82 -8.58 -10.02
C ALA A 278 -10.45 -8.42 -10.72
N VAL A 279 -9.38 -8.96 -10.13
CA VAL A 279 -8.05 -8.99 -10.76
C VAL A 279 -8.05 -9.85 -12.03
N TRP A 280 -8.78 -10.98 -12.04
CA TRP A 280 -8.94 -11.81 -13.23
C TRP A 280 -9.68 -11.08 -14.34
N ALA A 281 -10.76 -10.38 -14.01
CA ALA A 281 -11.50 -9.54 -14.97
C ALA A 281 -10.64 -8.39 -15.52
N ALA A 282 -9.79 -7.78 -14.68
CA ALA A 282 -8.82 -6.79 -15.14
C ALA A 282 -7.77 -7.41 -16.09
N ALA A 283 -7.27 -8.61 -15.78
CA ALA A 283 -6.36 -9.35 -16.63
C ALA A 283 -7.01 -9.73 -17.97
N TYR A 284 -8.29 -10.10 -17.95
CA TYR A 284 -9.11 -10.32 -19.14
C TYR A 284 -9.19 -9.05 -19.99
N ALA A 285 -9.54 -7.92 -19.41
CA ALA A 285 -9.64 -6.65 -20.11
C ALA A 285 -8.31 -6.17 -20.71
N LEU A 286 -7.19 -6.50 -20.08
CA LEU A 286 -5.84 -6.22 -20.59
C LEU A 286 -5.45 -7.08 -21.79
N GLY A 287 -6.15 -8.19 -22.05
CA GLY A 287 -5.91 -9.10 -23.17
C GLY A 287 -5.36 -10.48 -22.81
N PRO A 288 -4.37 -10.62 -21.92
CA PRO A 288 -3.85 -11.94 -21.57
C PRO A 288 -4.88 -12.87 -20.94
N GLY A 289 -5.87 -12.34 -20.21
CA GLY A 289 -6.86 -13.15 -19.54
C GLY A 289 -6.32 -13.96 -18.36
N PHE A 290 -6.94 -15.14 -18.15
CA PHE A 290 -6.63 -16.02 -17.02
C PHE A 290 -6.77 -17.50 -17.42
N LEU A 291 -6.15 -18.37 -16.64
CA LEU A 291 -6.18 -19.81 -16.82
C LEU A 291 -7.26 -20.43 -15.92
N LEU A 292 -8.10 -21.29 -16.50
CA LEU A 292 -9.04 -22.18 -15.79
C LEU A 292 -8.48 -23.61 -15.67
N GLY A 293 -7.20 -23.74 -15.79
CA GLY A 293 -6.47 -25.00 -15.80
C GLY A 293 -5.33 -24.96 -16.81
N THR A 294 -4.47 -25.96 -16.77
CA THR A 294 -3.34 -26.06 -17.68
C THR A 294 -3.82 -26.17 -19.12
N GLY A 295 -3.41 -25.24 -19.97
CA GLY A 295 -3.80 -25.22 -21.39
C GLY A 295 -5.13 -24.54 -21.70
N THR A 296 -5.92 -24.13 -20.69
CA THR A 296 -7.22 -23.46 -20.89
C THR A 296 -7.11 -21.99 -20.50
N GLN A 297 -6.78 -21.14 -21.48
CA GLN A 297 -6.64 -19.69 -21.26
C GLN A 297 -7.86 -18.95 -21.84
N VAL A 298 -8.59 -18.28 -20.95
CA VAL A 298 -9.75 -17.44 -21.30
C VAL A 298 -9.27 -16.03 -21.60
N THR A 299 -9.53 -15.54 -22.80
CA THR A 299 -9.16 -14.20 -23.29
C THR A 299 -10.36 -13.52 -23.93
N PRO A 300 -10.32 -12.19 -24.18
CA PRO A 300 -11.39 -11.50 -24.92
C PRO A 300 -11.59 -12.02 -26.34
N LEU A 301 -10.60 -12.69 -26.90
CA LEU A 301 -10.64 -13.21 -28.27
C LEU A 301 -11.15 -14.65 -28.36
N SER A 302 -10.97 -15.43 -27.28
CA SER A 302 -11.40 -16.83 -27.25
C SER A 302 -11.57 -17.35 -25.83
N SER A 303 -12.56 -18.22 -25.67
CA SER A 303 -12.82 -18.97 -24.44
C SER A 303 -12.86 -20.46 -24.78
N PRO A 304 -11.78 -21.22 -24.58
CA PRO A 304 -11.78 -22.65 -24.81
C PRO A 304 -12.61 -23.40 -23.76
N PRO A 305 -13.07 -24.63 -24.03
CA PRO A 305 -13.77 -25.44 -23.04
C PRO A 305 -12.92 -25.65 -21.78
N ALA A 306 -13.48 -25.31 -20.63
CA ALA A 306 -12.83 -25.54 -19.34
C ALA A 306 -12.82 -27.02 -18.97
N PRO A 307 -11.83 -27.52 -18.19
CA PRO A 307 -11.91 -28.82 -17.56
C PRO A 307 -13.17 -28.89 -16.66
N PRO A 308 -13.65 -30.10 -16.32
CA PRO A 308 -14.79 -30.22 -15.43
C PRO A 308 -14.47 -29.58 -14.07
N LEU A 309 -15.04 -28.40 -13.85
CA LEU A 309 -14.92 -27.62 -12.62
C LEU A 309 -16.21 -27.78 -11.79
N PRO A 310 -16.12 -27.73 -10.45
CA PRO A 310 -17.32 -27.67 -9.63
C PRO A 310 -18.14 -26.41 -9.98
N PRO A 311 -19.47 -26.44 -9.87
CA PRO A 311 -20.34 -25.30 -10.19
C PRO A 311 -20.19 -24.19 -9.16
N PHE A 312 -19.08 -23.43 -9.23
CA PHE A 312 -18.80 -22.34 -8.31
C PHE A 312 -19.39 -21.02 -8.83
N PRO A 313 -20.14 -20.25 -8.02
CA PRO A 313 -20.90 -19.09 -8.49
C PRO A 313 -20.07 -18.01 -9.21
N LEU A 314 -18.83 -17.73 -8.76
CA LEU A 314 -17.97 -16.76 -9.45
C LEU A 314 -17.48 -17.25 -10.82
N LEU A 315 -17.49 -18.55 -11.09
CA LEU A 315 -17.13 -19.09 -12.40
C LEU A 315 -18.26 -18.89 -13.44
N ALA A 316 -19.48 -18.65 -13.01
CA ALA A 316 -20.57 -18.24 -13.91
C ALA A 316 -20.31 -16.91 -14.61
N ALA A 317 -19.38 -16.08 -14.08
CA ALA A 317 -18.95 -14.85 -14.73
C ALA A 317 -17.98 -15.07 -15.91
N VAL A 318 -17.51 -16.31 -16.14
CA VAL A 318 -16.61 -16.63 -17.26
C VAL A 318 -17.40 -16.55 -18.56
N PRO A 319 -16.85 -15.92 -19.62
CA PRO A 319 -17.50 -15.88 -20.93
C PRO A 319 -17.78 -17.27 -21.49
N ASP A 320 -18.87 -17.39 -22.23
CA ASP A 320 -19.23 -18.60 -22.96
C ASP A 320 -18.10 -19.13 -23.85
N THR A 321 -18.07 -20.45 -24.04
CA THR A 321 -17.06 -21.09 -24.87
C THR A 321 -17.21 -20.70 -26.33
N GLY A 322 -16.09 -20.37 -26.99
CA GLY A 322 -16.06 -20.02 -28.39
C GLY A 322 -15.16 -18.84 -28.72
N ALA A 323 -15.35 -18.29 -29.91
CA ALA A 323 -14.66 -17.07 -30.34
C ALA A 323 -15.23 -15.85 -29.60
N GLY A 324 -14.36 -14.88 -29.30
CA GLY A 324 -14.77 -13.63 -28.65
C GLY A 324 -15.77 -12.83 -29.47
N THR A 325 -16.81 -12.35 -28.82
CA THR A 325 -17.85 -11.52 -29.38
C THR A 325 -17.56 -10.02 -29.24
N VAL A 326 -18.30 -9.15 -29.93
CA VAL A 326 -18.13 -7.69 -29.81
C VAL A 326 -18.22 -7.19 -28.35
N PRO A 327 -19.17 -7.65 -27.51
CA PRO A 327 -19.18 -7.32 -26.07
C PRO A 327 -17.88 -7.67 -25.35
N ASN A 328 -17.26 -8.80 -25.68
CA ASN A 328 -16.00 -9.22 -25.06
C ASN A 328 -14.85 -8.25 -25.39
N TRP A 329 -14.82 -7.71 -26.61
CA TRP A 329 -13.80 -6.74 -27.01
C TRP A 329 -13.97 -5.38 -26.36
N THR A 330 -15.22 -5.01 -25.97
CA THR A 330 -15.45 -3.75 -25.25
C THR A 330 -14.72 -3.69 -23.91
N ALA A 331 -14.32 -4.83 -23.33
CA ALA A 331 -13.48 -4.87 -22.14
C ALA A 331 -12.16 -4.11 -22.31
N ALA A 332 -11.63 -3.99 -23.54
CA ALA A 332 -10.44 -3.19 -23.85
C ALA A 332 -10.62 -1.68 -23.59
N ALA A 333 -11.84 -1.20 -23.42
CA ALA A 333 -12.09 0.18 -22.97
C ALA A 333 -11.52 0.45 -21.58
N LEU A 334 -11.38 -0.58 -20.72
CA LEU A 334 -10.87 -0.45 -19.39
C LEU A 334 -9.39 -0.03 -19.33
N PRO A 335 -8.44 -0.71 -19.98
CA PRO A 335 -7.05 -0.23 -20.00
C PRO A 335 -6.90 1.12 -20.73
N VAL A 336 -7.71 1.42 -21.73
CA VAL A 336 -7.74 2.75 -22.38
C VAL A 336 -8.15 3.81 -21.35
N ALA A 337 -9.24 3.61 -20.60
CA ALA A 337 -9.68 4.53 -19.56
C ALA A 337 -8.60 4.73 -18.49
N ALA A 338 -7.96 3.65 -18.03
CA ALA A 338 -6.86 3.72 -17.05
C ALA A 338 -5.69 4.55 -17.59
N GLY A 339 -5.29 4.35 -18.85
CA GLY A 339 -4.25 5.13 -19.51
C GLY A 339 -4.61 6.61 -19.68
N LEU A 340 -5.84 6.92 -20.05
CA LEU A 340 -6.34 8.30 -20.15
C LEU A 340 -6.29 9.00 -18.79
N VAL A 341 -6.76 8.34 -17.72
CA VAL A 341 -6.75 8.89 -16.35
C VAL A 341 -5.31 9.12 -15.88
N ALA A 342 -4.43 8.12 -16.01
CA ALA A 342 -3.03 8.25 -15.63
C ALA A 342 -2.32 9.38 -16.41
N GLY A 343 -2.54 9.45 -17.73
CA GLY A 343 -2.00 10.48 -18.60
C GLY A 343 -2.51 11.88 -18.26
N TRP A 344 -3.79 12.00 -17.90
CA TRP A 344 -4.38 13.24 -17.42
C TRP A 344 -3.68 13.78 -16.15
N PHE A 345 -3.48 12.91 -15.14
CA PHE A 345 -2.78 13.30 -13.90
C PHE A 345 -1.36 13.77 -14.18
N VAL A 346 -0.61 13.07 -15.03
CA VAL A 346 0.76 13.45 -15.40
C VAL A 346 0.77 14.76 -16.19
N GLY A 347 -0.08 14.89 -17.21
CA GLY A 347 -0.15 16.09 -18.06
C GLY A 347 -0.57 17.34 -17.27
N ARG A 348 -1.53 17.17 -16.35
CA ARG A 348 -1.95 18.23 -15.42
C ARG A 348 -0.82 18.63 -14.45
N GLY A 349 -0.08 17.64 -13.94
CA GLY A 349 1.07 17.91 -13.08
C GLY A 349 2.22 18.59 -13.81
N ALA A 350 2.46 18.23 -15.07
CA ALA A 350 3.51 18.81 -15.91
C ALA A 350 3.25 20.27 -16.31
N ALA A 351 1.97 20.68 -16.37
CA ALA A 351 1.56 22.03 -16.74
C ALA A 351 1.46 23.00 -15.55
N ARG A 352 1.39 22.49 -14.30
CA ARG A 352 1.28 23.35 -13.11
C ARG A 352 2.62 24.05 -12.85
N SER A 353 2.61 25.38 -12.83
CA SER A 353 3.61 26.19 -12.16
C SER A 353 3.28 26.20 -10.67
N GLY A 354 4.24 25.84 -9.79
CA GLY A 354 4.06 25.94 -8.34
C GLY A 354 4.05 27.39 -7.86
N PRO A 355 3.87 27.66 -6.56
CA PRO A 355 3.98 29.01 -5.98
C PRO A 355 5.37 29.62 -6.14
N ALA A 356 6.43 28.83 -6.33
CA ALA A 356 7.72 29.27 -6.85
C ALA A 356 7.75 29.06 -8.37
N PRO A 357 8.47 29.91 -9.16
CA PRO A 357 8.56 29.82 -10.63
C PRO A 357 9.38 28.61 -11.08
N ALA A 358 8.91 27.40 -10.76
CA ALA A 358 9.53 26.19 -11.25
C ALA A 358 9.17 26.01 -12.73
N PRO A 359 10.14 25.82 -13.62
CA PRO A 359 9.89 25.68 -15.05
C PRO A 359 8.97 24.49 -15.30
N ALA A 360 8.02 24.66 -16.21
CA ALA A 360 7.15 23.58 -16.63
C ALA A 360 7.97 22.47 -17.29
N TRP A 361 7.59 21.23 -17.06
CA TRP A 361 8.33 20.07 -17.57
C TRP A 361 8.49 20.08 -19.09
N THR A 362 9.63 19.62 -19.57
CA THR A 362 9.87 19.38 -21.01
C THR A 362 8.98 18.24 -21.52
N ARG A 363 8.84 18.08 -22.84
CA ARG A 363 8.09 16.97 -23.46
C ARG A 363 8.67 15.62 -23.04
N GLY A 364 9.99 15.45 -23.11
CA GLY A 364 10.68 14.22 -22.70
C GLY A 364 10.46 13.87 -21.23
N ARG A 365 10.50 14.87 -20.35
CA ARG A 365 10.24 14.68 -18.91
C ARG A 365 8.79 14.26 -18.67
N THR A 366 7.82 14.85 -19.37
CA THR A 366 6.40 14.48 -19.26
C THR A 366 6.17 13.05 -19.72
N ALA A 367 6.74 12.66 -20.88
CA ALA A 367 6.67 11.29 -21.37
C ALA A 367 7.33 10.29 -20.42
N GLY A 368 8.54 10.59 -19.93
CA GLY A 368 9.22 9.74 -18.94
C GLY A 368 8.44 9.57 -17.64
N ALA A 369 7.78 10.62 -17.15
CA ALA A 369 6.90 10.54 -15.98
C ALA A 369 5.66 9.66 -16.23
N ALA A 370 5.10 9.69 -17.45
CA ALA A 370 4.00 8.82 -17.83
C ALA A 370 4.43 7.35 -17.90
N VAL A 371 5.60 7.06 -18.47
CA VAL A 371 6.18 5.71 -18.49
C VAL A 371 6.45 5.21 -17.07
N LEU A 372 7.02 6.07 -16.20
CA LEU A 372 7.26 5.70 -14.82
C LEU A 372 5.95 5.42 -14.06
N ALA A 373 4.90 6.23 -14.30
CA ALA A 373 3.57 5.95 -13.73
C ALA A 373 3.01 4.62 -14.24
N ALA A 374 3.22 4.28 -15.52
CA ALA A 374 2.84 2.98 -16.07
C ALA A 374 3.58 1.83 -15.40
N VAL A 375 4.89 1.94 -15.17
CA VAL A 375 5.69 0.94 -14.43
C VAL A 375 5.18 0.77 -13.00
N LEU A 376 4.97 1.90 -12.29
CA LEU A 376 4.47 1.87 -10.90
C LEU A 376 3.02 1.38 -10.78
N CYS A 377 2.23 1.41 -11.84
CA CYS A 377 0.91 0.79 -11.91
C CYS A 377 1.01 -0.71 -12.26
N ALA A 378 1.82 -1.07 -13.26
CA ALA A 378 1.96 -2.44 -13.75
C ALA A 378 2.59 -3.37 -12.71
N ALA A 379 3.59 -2.91 -11.93
CA ALA A 379 4.28 -3.72 -10.94
C ALA A 379 3.35 -4.23 -9.83
N PRO A 380 2.55 -3.40 -9.10
CA PRO A 380 1.61 -3.91 -8.11
C PRO A 380 0.50 -4.75 -8.73
N LEU A 381 0.06 -4.46 -9.96
CA LEU A 381 -0.93 -5.27 -10.64
C LEU A 381 -0.38 -6.67 -10.98
N SER A 382 0.88 -6.77 -11.38
CA SER A 382 1.59 -8.05 -11.54
C SER A 382 1.61 -8.85 -10.23
N VAL A 383 1.92 -8.19 -9.12
CA VAL A 383 1.91 -8.82 -7.79
C VAL A 383 0.51 -9.28 -7.41
N LEU A 384 -0.51 -8.45 -7.62
CA LEU A 384 -1.91 -8.84 -7.39
C LEU A 384 -2.32 -10.02 -8.27
N ALA A 385 -1.91 -10.05 -9.54
CA ALA A 385 -2.16 -11.18 -10.45
C ALA A 385 -1.49 -12.46 -9.96
N ALA A 386 -0.25 -12.37 -9.45
CA ALA A 386 0.46 -13.51 -8.86
C ALA A 386 -0.26 -14.04 -7.60
N LEU A 387 -0.74 -13.13 -6.74
CA LEU A 387 -1.48 -13.47 -5.53
C LEU A 387 -2.92 -13.92 -5.80
N ALA A 388 -3.52 -13.52 -6.93
CA ALA A 388 -4.89 -13.89 -7.28
C ALA A 388 -4.99 -15.28 -7.94
N GLY A 389 -3.86 -15.91 -8.28
CA GLY A 389 -3.79 -17.23 -8.89
C GLY A 389 -2.99 -18.22 -8.03
N GLY A 390 -2.92 -19.46 -8.49
CA GLY A 390 -2.15 -20.53 -7.86
C GLY A 390 -2.68 -21.92 -8.25
N PRO A 391 -2.06 -22.99 -7.77
CA PRO A 391 -2.58 -24.34 -7.99
C PRO A 391 -3.83 -24.59 -7.15
N LEU A 392 -4.80 -25.33 -7.70
CA LEU A 392 -5.98 -25.87 -7.00
C LEU A 392 -5.99 -27.40 -7.03
N GLY A 393 -4.88 -28.01 -7.38
CA GLY A 393 -4.72 -29.44 -7.52
C GLY A 393 -3.55 -29.82 -8.39
N THR A 394 -3.54 -31.07 -8.83
CA THR A 394 -2.53 -31.62 -9.74
C THR A 394 -3.03 -31.63 -11.19
N ALA A 395 -2.16 -31.95 -12.14
CA ALA A 395 -2.45 -32.09 -13.56
C ALA A 395 -3.18 -30.88 -14.17
N ALA A 396 -4.44 -31.02 -14.57
CA ALA A 396 -5.21 -29.95 -15.20
C ALA A 396 -5.39 -28.72 -14.29
N LEU A 397 -5.47 -28.87 -12.99
CA LEU A 397 -5.68 -27.79 -12.02
C LEU A 397 -4.37 -27.27 -11.39
N SER A 398 -3.21 -27.64 -11.92
CA SER A 398 -1.91 -27.17 -11.41
C SER A 398 -1.63 -25.68 -11.68
N ARG A 399 -2.41 -25.04 -12.56
CA ARG A 399 -2.33 -23.60 -12.85
C ARG A 399 -3.72 -23.01 -12.97
N PHE A 400 -4.03 -22.07 -12.09
CA PHE A 400 -5.33 -21.43 -12.05
C PHE A 400 -5.17 -19.94 -11.77
N GLY A 401 -5.79 -19.08 -12.59
CA GLY A 401 -5.70 -17.62 -12.46
C GLY A 401 -4.83 -16.92 -13.49
N PRO A 402 -4.61 -15.60 -13.35
CA PRO A 402 -3.86 -14.79 -14.28
C PRO A 402 -2.36 -15.13 -14.25
N VAL A 403 -1.71 -15.02 -15.41
CA VAL A 403 -0.25 -15.17 -15.54
C VAL A 403 0.39 -13.82 -15.24
N TRP A 404 1.00 -13.67 -14.08
CA TRP A 404 1.45 -12.40 -13.52
C TRP A 404 2.35 -11.56 -14.45
N TRP A 405 3.31 -12.19 -15.14
CA TRP A 405 4.22 -11.47 -16.05
C TRP A 405 3.51 -11.00 -17.33
N GLN A 406 2.53 -11.76 -17.84
CA GLN A 406 1.72 -11.35 -18.99
C GLN A 406 0.83 -10.15 -18.63
N VAL A 407 0.20 -10.19 -17.46
CA VAL A 407 -0.64 -9.09 -16.96
C VAL A 407 0.20 -7.83 -16.77
N GLY A 408 1.39 -7.96 -16.16
CA GLY A 408 2.30 -6.83 -15.97
C GLY A 408 2.78 -6.22 -17.27
N ALA A 409 3.18 -7.07 -18.23
CA ALA A 409 3.63 -6.62 -19.53
C ALA A 409 2.50 -5.93 -20.32
N ALA A 410 1.29 -6.51 -20.31
CA ALA A 410 0.13 -5.92 -20.97
C ALA A 410 -0.29 -4.58 -20.31
N ALA A 411 -0.33 -4.51 -18.99
CA ALA A 411 -0.62 -3.26 -18.28
C ALA A 411 0.41 -2.17 -18.61
N LEU A 412 1.70 -2.51 -18.61
CA LEU A 412 2.77 -1.59 -19.00
C LEU A 412 2.60 -1.09 -20.44
N ALA A 413 2.32 -2.00 -21.37
CA ALA A 413 2.12 -1.68 -22.79
C ALA A 413 0.92 -0.74 -22.99
N TRP A 414 -0.26 -1.11 -22.47
CA TRP A 414 -1.48 -0.31 -22.59
C TRP A 414 -1.33 1.06 -21.98
N LEU A 415 -0.85 1.12 -20.73
CA LEU A 415 -0.68 2.39 -20.02
C LEU A 415 0.34 3.29 -20.71
N THR A 416 1.46 2.73 -21.20
CA THR A 416 2.46 3.51 -21.93
C THR A 416 1.88 4.05 -23.24
N LEU A 417 1.22 3.20 -24.01
CA LEU A 417 0.63 3.55 -25.31
C LEU A 417 -0.42 4.67 -25.20
N VAL A 418 -1.22 4.65 -24.13
CA VAL A 418 -2.32 5.61 -23.96
C VAL A 418 -1.89 6.82 -23.10
N ALA A 419 -1.18 6.60 -21.98
CA ALA A 419 -0.87 7.68 -21.03
C ALA A 419 0.20 8.65 -21.58
N VAL A 420 1.15 8.18 -22.40
CA VAL A 420 2.16 9.08 -22.97
C VAL A 420 1.54 10.13 -23.91
N PRO A 421 0.78 9.75 -24.97
CA PRO A 421 0.17 10.75 -25.84
C PRO A 421 -0.85 11.62 -25.08
N THR A 422 -1.65 11.03 -24.18
CA THR A 422 -2.61 11.78 -23.35
C THR A 422 -1.91 12.83 -22.50
N SER A 423 -0.83 12.48 -21.83
CA SER A 423 -0.09 13.42 -20.98
C SER A 423 0.52 14.59 -21.77
N LEU A 424 1.02 14.30 -22.96
CA LEU A 424 1.56 15.33 -23.88
C LEU A 424 0.45 16.23 -24.43
N ALA A 425 -0.69 15.67 -24.81
CA ALA A 425 -1.85 16.40 -25.28
C ALA A 425 -2.42 17.33 -24.20
N VAL A 426 -2.64 16.81 -22.98
CA VAL A 426 -3.11 17.60 -21.83
C VAL A 426 -2.13 18.73 -21.47
N ARG A 427 -0.82 18.43 -21.49
CA ARG A 427 0.22 19.44 -21.26
C ARG A 427 0.18 20.51 -22.35
N ALA A 428 0.06 20.15 -23.62
CA ALA A 428 -0.01 21.07 -24.74
C ALA A 428 -1.26 21.97 -24.65
N TRP A 429 -2.41 21.36 -24.40
CA TRP A 429 -3.69 22.06 -24.24
C TRP A 429 -3.64 23.10 -23.13
N ARG A 430 -3.12 22.75 -21.94
CA ARG A 430 -3.02 23.64 -20.78
C ARG A 430 -1.99 24.76 -20.93
N ARG A 431 -1.10 24.67 -21.90
CA ARG A 431 -0.10 25.68 -22.20
C ARG A 431 -0.49 26.62 -23.34
N ARG A 432 -1.66 26.41 -23.95
CA ARG A 432 -2.17 27.35 -24.95
C ARG A 432 -2.38 28.69 -24.27
N PRO A 433 -1.81 29.81 -24.80
CA PRO A 433 -2.14 31.12 -24.28
C PRO A 433 -3.65 31.29 -24.36
N SER A 434 -4.28 31.80 -23.31
CA SER A 434 -5.68 32.20 -23.38
C SER A 434 -5.78 33.27 -24.45
N ALA A 435 -6.31 32.93 -25.63
CA ALA A 435 -6.67 33.91 -26.65
C ALA A 435 -7.85 34.72 -26.10
N GLY A 436 -7.57 35.81 -25.38
CA GLY A 436 -8.63 36.65 -24.82
C GLY A 436 -8.35 37.34 -23.51
N GLY A 437 -7.09 37.60 -23.16
CA GLY A 437 -6.82 38.69 -22.22
C GLY A 437 -6.88 40.04 -23.00
N PRO A 438 -7.56 41.07 -22.47
CA PRO A 438 -7.48 42.41 -23.09
C PRO A 438 -6.02 42.78 -23.15
N GLY A 439 -5.49 42.95 -24.38
CA GLY A 439 -4.10 43.29 -24.60
C GLY A 439 -3.79 44.53 -23.80
N THR A 440 -2.81 44.41 -22.90
CA THR A 440 -2.04 45.57 -22.48
C THR A 440 -1.41 46.09 -23.74
N ARG A 441 -2.10 47.06 -24.37
CA ARG A 441 -1.51 47.84 -25.46
C ARG A 441 -0.23 48.43 -24.92
N LEU A 442 0.90 47.92 -25.39
CA LEU A 442 2.16 48.67 -25.28
C LEU A 442 1.86 50.05 -25.80
N PRO A 443 2.24 51.14 -25.09
CA PRO A 443 2.10 52.48 -25.61
C PRO A 443 2.88 52.55 -26.93
N GLY A 444 2.18 52.88 -28.02
CA GLY A 444 2.80 53.06 -29.31
C GLY A 444 3.91 54.11 -29.24
N PRO A 445 4.97 54.03 -30.07
CA PRO A 445 6.01 55.04 -30.13
C PRO A 445 5.37 56.33 -30.72
N GLY A 446 4.93 57.23 -29.84
CA GLY A 446 4.35 58.48 -30.32
C GLY A 446 3.52 59.31 -29.32
N ALA A 447 3.50 58.99 -28.03
CA ALA A 447 2.91 59.91 -27.06
C ALA A 447 3.93 61.02 -26.70
N PRO A 448 3.58 62.33 -26.81
CA PRO A 448 4.46 63.40 -26.40
C PRO A 448 4.72 63.29 -24.89
N GLN A 449 5.99 63.27 -24.52
CA GLN A 449 6.39 63.39 -23.12
C GLN A 449 6.05 64.79 -22.65
N ASP A 450 5.00 64.95 -21.86
CA ASP A 450 4.75 66.20 -21.10
C ASP A 450 5.90 66.43 -20.09
N ARG A 451 6.75 67.38 -20.42
CA ARG A 451 7.93 67.77 -19.66
C ARG A 451 7.63 68.59 -18.41
N HIS A 452 6.44 68.54 -17.86
CA HIS A 452 6.06 69.32 -16.67
C HIS A 452 5.36 68.49 -15.62
N ALA A 453 6.06 67.47 -15.05
CA ALA A 453 5.74 66.98 -13.74
C ALA A 453 6.62 67.70 -12.71
N PRO A 454 6.06 68.33 -11.67
CA PRO A 454 6.87 69.02 -10.65
C PRO A 454 7.69 67.97 -9.90
N ARG A 455 9.01 68.19 -9.84
CA ARG A 455 9.93 67.38 -9.02
C ARG A 455 9.46 67.48 -7.57
N ARG A 456 9.19 66.30 -6.98
CA ARG A 456 9.04 66.17 -5.54
C ARG A 456 10.31 66.71 -4.88
N PRO A 457 10.20 67.55 -3.85
CA PRO A 457 11.38 68.08 -3.15
C PRO A 457 12.14 66.89 -2.51
N GLU A 458 13.43 66.89 -2.73
CA GLU A 458 14.39 66.04 -2.06
C GLU A 458 14.36 66.35 -0.55
N PRO A 459 14.32 65.39 0.36
CA PRO A 459 14.36 65.67 1.79
C PRO A 459 15.66 66.35 2.14
N ALA A 460 15.56 67.49 2.81
CA ALA A 460 16.71 68.26 3.27
C ALA A 460 17.59 67.43 4.23
N PRO A 461 18.92 67.56 4.21
CA PRO A 461 19.79 66.87 5.16
C PRO A 461 19.51 67.36 6.59
N PRO A 462 19.59 66.43 7.59
CA PRO A 462 19.31 66.77 8.97
C PRO A 462 20.28 67.85 9.48
N ARG A 463 19.72 68.79 10.21
CA ARG A 463 20.49 69.85 10.87
C ARG A 463 21.23 69.26 12.07
N PRO A 464 22.47 69.63 12.36
CA PRO A 464 23.19 69.25 13.57
C PRO A 464 22.60 70.00 14.77
N GLY A 465 21.94 69.27 15.69
CA GLY A 465 21.47 69.82 16.95
C GLY A 465 20.31 69.23 17.67
N ASP A 466 19.63 68.20 17.13
CA ASP A 466 18.48 67.60 17.80
C ASP A 466 18.79 66.21 18.38
N ASP A 467 19.96 66.03 18.99
CA ASP A 467 20.29 64.87 19.79
C ASP A 467 20.09 65.20 21.26
N LEU A 468 18.90 65.07 21.79
CA LEU A 468 18.68 64.84 23.24
C LEU A 468 17.28 64.21 23.43
N ASP A 469 17.27 63.02 24.08
CA ASP A 469 16.15 62.38 24.71
C ASP A 469 15.19 61.50 23.88
N GLU A 470 15.71 60.34 23.38
CA GLU A 470 14.90 59.14 23.35
C GLU A 470 15.66 57.92 23.90
N PRO A 471 15.05 57.13 24.80
CA PRO A 471 15.70 55.92 25.34
C PRO A 471 15.81 54.87 24.27
N TYR A 472 17.03 54.36 24.05
CA TYR A 472 17.34 53.23 23.16
C TYR A 472 16.54 51.96 23.56
N LEU A 473 15.42 51.70 22.90
CA LEU A 473 14.85 50.39 22.84
C LEU A 473 15.66 49.57 21.82
N LEU A 474 16.55 48.74 22.35
CA LEU A 474 17.25 47.69 21.60
C LEU A 474 16.22 46.73 20.99
N HIS A 475 15.88 46.91 19.74
CA HIS A 475 15.27 45.87 18.97
C HIS A 475 16.34 44.82 18.66
N PRO A 476 16.16 43.54 19.10
CA PRO A 476 17.05 42.49 18.66
C PRO A 476 16.92 42.36 17.14
N ALA A 477 18.05 42.41 16.44
CA ALA A 477 18.13 42.16 15.01
C ALA A 477 17.47 40.79 14.73
N ARG A 478 16.35 40.79 14.01
CA ARG A 478 15.78 39.57 13.43
C ARG A 478 16.78 39.08 12.37
N GLY A 479 17.57 38.09 12.76
CA GLY A 479 18.26 37.24 11.80
C GLY A 479 17.26 36.60 10.86
N PRO A 480 17.66 36.22 9.64
CA PRO A 480 16.79 35.48 8.74
C PRO A 480 16.26 34.23 9.45
N ALA A 481 14.96 33.96 9.31
CA ALA A 481 14.34 32.76 9.87
C ALA A 481 15.11 31.52 9.37
N PRO A 482 15.46 30.58 10.24
CA PRO A 482 16.13 29.35 9.82
C PRO A 482 15.27 28.61 8.80
N ASP A 483 15.93 28.11 7.75
CA ASP A 483 15.31 27.29 6.72
C ASP A 483 14.67 26.04 7.37
N PRO A 484 13.44 25.70 7.05
CA PRO A 484 12.81 24.46 7.54
C PRO A 484 13.61 23.18 7.25
N SER A 485 14.58 23.22 6.34
CA SER A 485 15.51 22.12 6.06
C SER A 485 16.61 21.97 7.12
N ASP A 486 16.93 23.00 7.88
CA ASP A 486 17.99 22.98 8.90
C ASP A 486 17.50 22.34 10.22
N LEU A 487 16.20 22.11 10.38
CA LEU A 487 15.60 21.45 11.54
C LEU A 487 15.79 19.91 11.55
N TRP A 488 16.41 19.33 10.54
CA TRP A 488 16.52 17.88 10.36
C TRP A 488 17.96 17.35 10.20
N ASP A 489 18.95 18.14 10.63
CA ASP A 489 20.34 17.69 10.66
C ASP A 489 20.56 16.77 11.88
N TRP A 490 20.80 15.47 11.60
CA TRP A 490 20.89 14.37 12.59
C TRP A 490 22.26 14.32 13.29
N ASP A 491 23.17 15.26 13.02
CA ASP A 491 24.54 15.29 13.57
C ASP A 491 24.74 16.37 14.66
N MET A 492 23.68 17.04 15.14
CA MET A 492 23.81 18.01 16.22
C MET A 492 23.91 17.34 17.60
N PRO A 493 24.94 17.67 18.40
CA PRO A 493 25.06 17.14 19.76
C PRO A 493 23.94 17.66 20.68
N PHE A 494 23.40 16.77 21.50
CA PHE A 494 22.38 17.01 22.52
C PHE A 494 22.82 18.12 23.50
N GLY A 495 22.44 19.37 23.28
CA GLY A 495 22.78 20.46 24.19
C GLY A 495 22.00 21.76 23.98
N VAL A 496 21.26 21.92 22.92
CA VAL A 496 20.62 23.22 22.57
C VAL A 496 19.09 23.18 22.68
N ARG A 497 18.51 22.20 23.35
CA ARG A 497 17.04 22.01 23.43
C ARG A 497 16.35 22.73 24.58
N GLU A 498 17.10 23.42 25.47
CA GLU A 498 16.49 24.07 26.68
C GLU A 498 16.18 25.57 26.54
N ALA A 499 16.41 26.19 25.39
CA ALA A 499 16.28 27.64 25.22
C ALA A 499 14.98 28.14 24.56
N ILE A 500 14.01 27.27 24.27
CA ILE A 500 12.71 27.69 23.69
C ILE A 500 11.56 27.15 24.54
N THR A 501 11.47 27.60 25.77
CA THR A 501 10.21 27.66 26.53
C THR A 501 10.03 29.09 27.01
N ALA A 502 9.08 29.79 26.42
CA ALA A 502 8.68 31.13 26.81
C ALA A 502 7.98 31.12 28.17
N PRO A 503 8.12 32.17 28.98
CA PRO A 503 7.56 32.23 30.32
C PRO A 503 6.11 32.70 30.33
N GLY A 504 5.32 32.07 31.18
CA GLY A 504 4.47 32.74 32.20
C GLY A 504 3.24 33.51 31.72
N GLU A 505 2.10 32.93 31.96
CA GLU A 505 0.94 33.70 32.42
C GLU A 505 0.70 33.43 33.89
N GLU A 506 0.89 34.45 34.70
CA GLU A 506 0.49 34.52 36.12
C GLU A 506 -1.03 34.57 36.21
N GLY A 507 -1.64 33.56 36.80
CA GLY A 507 -3.03 33.60 37.25
C GLY A 507 -3.13 34.09 38.71
N PRO A 508 -4.18 34.80 39.10
CA PRO A 508 -4.30 35.41 40.43
C PRO A 508 -4.65 34.41 41.53
N ALA A 509 -4.13 34.69 42.73
CA ALA A 509 -4.28 33.94 43.95
C ALA A 509 -5.75 33.78 44.43
N PRO A 510 -6.10 32.70 45.15
CA PRO A 510 -7.44 32.52 45.71
C PRO A 510 -7.58 33.25 47.02
N GLY A 511 -8.56 34.15 47.09
CA GLY A 511 -9.08 34.75 48.34
C GLY A 511 -9.98 33.80 49.09
N ALA A 512 -9.83 33.78 50.38
CA ALA A 512 -10.55 33.02 51.38
C ALA A 512 -12.02 33.47 51.59
N ARG A 513 -12.79 32.56 52.28
CA ARG A 513 -14.10 32.69 52.94
C ARG A 513 -15.28 32.19 52.08
N GLU A 514 -16.16 31.36 52.58
CA GLU A 514 -16.62 30.82 53.89
C GLU A 514 -17.03 29.35 53.69
#